data_542a420a75990cdccb8167edb68d78db
#
_entry.id   542a420a75990cdccb8167edb68d78db
#
_cell.length_a   1.000
_cell.length_b   1.000
_cell.length_c   1.000
_cell.angle_alpha   90.00
_cell.angle_beta   90.00
_cell.angle_gamma   90.00
#
_symmetry.space_group_name_H-M   'P 1'
#
loop_
_entity.id
_entity.type
_entity.pdbx_description
1 polymer ?
#
loop_
_entity_poly.entity_id
_entity_poly.type
_entity_poly.pdbx_seq_one_letter_code
_entity_poly.pdbx_strand_id
1 'polypeptide(L)'
;MKLTRDNRGYSMTFWAVFIGLVLVPLFGLAIELGRYFYAIAEVQKAADAAAVAAAAEFNQQVFQESGTLQPTSRTWGTAQAYAAANASGLSARGVHAFVTGIGVNGGENTVRVSVSADLSILFPSVVPRVVVTRVGVAKLRALPE
;
A
#
# COMPACT_ATOMS: atom_id res chain seq x y z
N MET A 1 -27.15 63.30 1.15
CA MET A 1 -25.93 62.51 1.42
C MET A 1 -26.06 61.18 0.73
N LYS A 2 -25.47 60.98 -0.48
CA LYS A 2 -25.52 59.72 -1.21
C LYS A 2 -24.44 58.83 -0.61
N LEU A 3 -24.83 57.80 0.16
CA LEU A 3 -23.96 56.72 0.55
C LEU A 3 -23.62 55.91 -0.71
N THR A 4 -22.51 56.15 -1.33
CA THR A 4 -21.96 55.27 -2.35
C THR A 4 -21.59 53.94 -1.67
N ARG A 5 -22.41 52.93 -1.91
CA ARG A 5 -22.20 51.56 -1.43
C ARG A 5 -20.94 51.06 -2.09
N ASP A 6 -19.82 51.08 -1.35
CA ASP A 6 -18.55 50.55 -1.85
C ASP A 6 -18.61 49.01 -1.89
N ASN A 7 -18.86 48.49 -3.08
CA ASN A 7 -18.99 47.01 -3.30
C ASN A 7 -17.63 46.29 -3.38
N ARG A 8 -16.51 47.02 -3.27
CA ARG A 8 -15.15 46.46 -3.39
C ARG A 8 -14.82 45.55 -2.20
N GLY A 9 -15.25 45.89 -0.99
CA GLY A 9 -15.01 45.07 0.20
C GLY A 9 -15.75 43.75 0.20
N TYR A 10 -16.96 43.70 -0.40
CA TYR A 10 -17.76 42.49 -0.47
C TYR A 10 -17.11 41.40 -1.36
N SER A 11 -16.51 41.81 -2.50
CA SER A 11 -15.80 40.88 -3.38
C SER A 11 -14.58 40.25 -2.70
N MET A 12 -13.81 41.05 -1.96
CA MET A 12 -12.60 40.55 -1.28
C MET A 12 -12.93 39.59 -0.14
N THR A 13 -13.96 39.88 0.63
CA THR A 13 -14.45 38.99 1.69
C THR A 13 -14.97 37.65 1.13
N PHE A 14 -15.72 37.70 0.00
CA PHE A 14 -16.19 36.50 -0.69
C PHE A 14 -15.02 35.60 -1.12
N TRP A 15 -14.00 36.17 -1.76
CA TRP A 15 -12.82 35.42 -2.17
C TRP A 15 -12.03 34.83 -1.00
N ALA A 16 -11.88 35.57 0.09
CA ALA A 16 -11.20 35.06 1.29
C ALA A 16 -11.95 33.87 1.89
N VAL A 17 -13.27 33.94 2.00
CA VAL A 17 -14.11 32.82 2.48
C VAL A 17 -14.05 31.64 1.52
N PHE A 18 -14.15 31.88 0.22
CA PHE A 18 -14.07 30.81 -0.80
C PHE A 18 -12.73 30.09 -0.76
N ILE A 19 -11.63 30.82 -0.69
CA ILE A 19 -10.29 30.22 -0.59
C ILE A 19 -10.15 29.41 0.70
N GLY A 20 -10.51 29.98 1.84
CA GLY A 20 -10.37 29.34 3.14
C GLY A 20 -11.26 28.11 3.32
N LEU A 21 -12.50 28.19 2.87
CA LEU A 21 -13.51 27.15 3.15
C LEU A 21 -13.63 26.10 2.04
N VAL A 22 -13.25 26.43 0.81
CA VAL A 22 -13.36 25.54 -0.34
C VAL A 22 -12.02 25.08 -0.85
N LEU A 23 -11.13 26.01 -1.22
CA LEU A 23 -9.87 25.64 -1.86
C LEU A 23 -8.90 24.95 -0.91
N VAL A 24 -8.75 25.41 0.34
CA VAL A 24 -7.83 24.79 1.30
C VAL A 24 -8.21 23.35 1.61
N PRO A 25 -9.49 23.00 1.93
CA PRO A 25 -9.90 21.61 2.09
C PRO A 25 -9.74 20.76 0.81
N LEU A 26 -10.01 21.35 -0.36
CA LEU A 26 -9.86 20.65 -1.64
C LEU A 26 -8.41 20.28 -1.91
N PHE A 27 -7.45 21.17 -1.67
CA PHE A 27 -6.03 20.86 -1.77
C PHE A 27 -5.59 19.82 -0.73
N GLY A 28 -6.09 19.89 0.50
CA GLY A 28 -5.86 18.88 1.52
C GLY A 28 -6.30 17.48 1.06
N LEU A 29 -7.50 17.40 0.46
CA LEU A 29 -8.02 16.15 -0.10
C LEU A 29 -7.17 15.64 -1.27
N ALA A 30 -6.74 16.52 -2.17
CA ALA A 30 -5.88 16.14 -3.31
C ALA A 30 -4.54 15.57 -2.84
N ILE A 31 -3.92 16.18 -1.82
CA ILE A 31 -2.67 15.68 -1.21
C ILE A 31 -2.91 14.30 -0.57
N GLU A 32 -4.03 14.12 0.14
CA GLU A 32 -4.34 12.85 0.79
C GLU A 32 -4.58 11.72 -0.22
N LEU A 33 -5.28 12.00 -1.31
CA LEU A 33 -5.44 11.04 -2.41
C LEU A 33 -4.09 10.64 -3.03
N GLY A 34 -3.19 11.62 -3.24
CA GLY A 34 -1.84 11.35 -3.73
C GLY A 34 -1.04 10.44 -2.80
N ARG A 35 -1.12 10.67 -1.49
CA ARG A 35 -0.49 9.81 -0.46
C ARG A 35 -1.07 8.40 -0.46
N TYR A 36 -2.38 8.27 -0.61
CA TYR A 36 -3.07 6.98 -0.67
C TYR A 36 -2.63 6.17 -1.90
N PHE A 37 -2.61 6.78 -3.09
CA PHE A 37 -2.14 6.09 -4.30
C PHE A 37 -0.66 5.69 -4.23
N TYR A 38 0.17 6.55 -3.66
CA TYR A 38 1.56 6.23 -3.41
C TYR A 38 1.71 5.02 -2.48
N ALA A 39 0.95 4.98 -1.39
CA ALA A 39 0.97 3.85 -0.46
C ALA A 39 0.51 2.54 -1.10
N ILE A 40 -0.53 2.58 -1.94
CA ILE A 40 -0.98 1.42 -2.72
C ILE A 40 0.17 0.85 -3.57
N ALA A 41 0.90 1.71 -4.29
CA ALA A 41 2.00 1.29 -5.15
C ALA A 41 3.17 0.68 -4.35
N GLU A 42 3.53 1.29 -3.22
CA GLU A 42 4.59 0.77 -2.34
C GLU A 42 4.20 -0.55 -1.68
N VAL A 43 2.96 -0.71 -1.21
CA VAL A 43 2.48 -1.97 -0.64
C VAL A 43 2.40 -3.07 -1.70
N GLN A 44 2.00 -2.74 -2.94
CA GLN A 44 2.03 -3.70 -4.05
C GLN A 44 3.45 -4.17 -4.34
N LYS A 45 4.42 -3.24 -4.45
CA LYS A 45 5.83 -3.57 -4.64
C LYS A 45 6.37 -4.47 -3.52
N ALA A 46 6.01 -4.18 -2.27
CA ALA A 46 6.37 -4.99 -1.12
C ALA A 46 5.74 -6.40 -1.18
N ALA A 47 4.48 -6.52 -1.60
CA ALA A 47 3.80 -7.79 -1.74
C ALA A 47 4.40 -8.65 -2.85
N ASP A 48 4.74 -8.05 -4.00
CA ASP A 48 5.38 -8.76 -5.12
C ASP A 48 6.78 -9.27 -4.73
N ALA A 49 7.58 -8.43 -4.05
CA ALA A 49 8.89 -8.83 -3.55
C ALA A 49 8.79 -9.94 -2.49
N ALA A 50 7.83 -9.84 -1.59
CA ALA A 50 7.58 -10.87 -0.57
C ALA A 50 7.13 -12.20 -1.19
N ALA A 51 6.30 -12.16 -2.24
CA ALA A 51 5.85 -13.36 -2.94
C ALA A 51 7.00 -14.08 -3.64
N VAL A 52 7.89 -13.34 -4.33
CA VAL A 52 9.08 -13.91 -4.97
C VAL A 52 10.02 -14.48 -3.92
N ALA A 53 10.28 -13.77 -2.82
CA ALA A 53 11.13 -14.23 -1.74
C ALA A 53 10.55 -15.46 -1.02
N ALA A 54 9.24 -15.47 -0.77
CA ALA A 54 8.55 -16.65 -0.22
C ALA A 54 8.69 -17.85 -1.15
N ALA A 55 8.49 -17.65 -2.46
CA ALA A 55 8.61 -18.72 -3.45
C ALA A 55 10.02 -19.34 -3.52
N ALA A 56 11.06 -18.52 -3.30
CA ALA A 56 12.45 -19.00 -3.27
C ALA A 56 12.75 -19.89 -2.04
N GLU A 57 12.00 -19.74 -0.95
CA GLU A 57 12.16 -20.51 0.29
C GLU A 57 11.36 -21.83 0.31
N PHE A 58 10.65 -22.18 -0.77
CA PHE A 58 9.99 -23.48 -0.87
C PHE A 58 11.00 -24.60 -1.11
N ASN A 59 10.67 -25.81 -0.62
CA ASN A 59 11.53 -26.98 -0.80
C ASN A 59 11.54 -27.40 -2.26
N GLN A 60 12.60 -27.01 -2.99
CA GLN A 60 12.76 -27.31 -4.42
C GLN A 60 12.84 -28.79 -4.72
N GLN A 61 13.46 -29.59 -3.83
CA GLN A 61 13.56 -31.03 -4.02
C GLN A 61 12.18 -31.68 -3.96
N VAL A 62 11.35 -31.36 -2.95
CA VAL A 62 9.98 -31.88 -2.85
C VAL A 62 9.14 -31.43 -4.05
N PHE A 63 9.32 -30.20 -4.50
CA PHE A 63 8.60 -29.69 -5.66
C PHE A 63 8.97 -30.44 -6.95
N GLN A 64 10.26 -30.74 -7.15
CA GLN A 64 10.71 -31.51 -8.33
C GLN A 64 10.24 -32.98 -8.30
N GLU A 65 10.24 -33.61 -7.11
CA GLU A 65 9.87 -35.02 -6.96
C GLU A 65 8.35 -35.26 -6.97
N SER A 66 7.57 -34.36 -6.37
CA SER A 66 6.12 -34.57 -6.13
C SER A 66 5.21 -33.51 -6.76
N GLY A 67 5.76 -32.43 -7.30
CA GLY A 67 5.00 -31.28 -7.78
C GLY A 67 4.30 -30.50 -6.66
N THR A 68 4.58 -30.81 -5.39
CA THR A 68 3.91 -30.22 -4.23
C THR A 68 4.72 -29.07 -3.66
N LEU A 69 4.08 -27.91 -3.52
CA LEU A 69 4.69 -26.74 -2.89
C LEU A 69 4.66 -26.87 -1.36
N GLN A 70 5.82 -27.07 -0.73
CA GLN A 70 5.94 -27.11 0.72
C GLN A 70 6.73 -25.90 1.23
N PRO A 71 6.10 -25.05 2.07
CA PRO A 71 6.80 -23.94 2.70
C PRO A 71 7.80 -24.47 3.75
N THR A 72 8.97 -23.82 3.85
CA THR A 72 9.91 -24.06 4.92
C THR A 72 9.60 -23.22 6.16
N SER A 73 10.25 -23.51 7.28
CA SER A 73 10.13 -22.69 8.50
C SER A 73 10.59 -21.23 8.30
N ARG A 74 11.38 -20.97 7.27
CA ARG A 74 11.92 -19.63 6.95
C ARG A 74 11.00 -18.79 6.04
N THR A 75 10.08 -19.43 5.33
CA THR A 75 9.25 -18.77 4.30
C THR A 75 8.58 -17.49 4.81
N TRP A 76 8.02 -17.52 6.01
CA TRP A 76 7.36 -16.34 6.60
C TRP A 76 8.36 -15.23 6.93
N GLY A 77 9.47 -15.56 7.60
CA GLY A 77 10.49 -14.58 7.97
C GLY A 77 11.14 -13.91 6.77
N THR A 78 11.44 -14.69 5.74
CA THR A 78 11.99 -14.18 4.48
C THR A 78 11.00 -13.27 3.76
N ALA A 79 9.73 -13.69 3.64
CA ALA A 79 8.68 -12.85 3.06
C ALA A 79 8.53 -11.51 3.81
N GLN A 80 8.52 -11.55 5.15
CA GLN A 80 8.41 -10.35 5.98
C GLN A 80 9.62 -9.41 5.82
N ALA A 81 10.84 -9.95 5.78
CA ALA A 81 12.05 -9.17 5.58
C ALA A 81 12.06 -8.46 4.22
N TYR A 82 11.67 -9.16 3.15
CA TYR A 82 11.59 -8.57 1.81
C TYR A 82 10.44 -7.58 1.66
N ALA A 83 9.28 -7.82 2.30
CA ALA A 83 8.22 -6.85 2.35
C ALA A 83 8.68 -5.53 3.00
N ALA A 84 9.32 -5.61 4.16
CA ALA A 84 9.82 -4.45 4.89
C ALA A 84 10.90 -3.68 4.11
N ALA A 85 11.86 -4.41 3.50
CA ALA A 85 12.92 -3.79 2.69
C ALA A 85 12.37 -3.04 1.47
N ASN A 86 11.34 -3.60 0.81
CA ASN A 86 10.75 -3.01 -0.39
C ASN A 86 9.69 -1.94 -0.10
N ALA A 87 9.25 -1.78 1.15
CA ALA A 87 8.38 -0.71 1.62
C ALA A 87 9.16 0.45 2.28
N SER A 88 10.44 0.64 1.95
CA SER A 88 11.30 1.66 2.57
C SER A 88 10.75 3.09 2.45
N GLY A 89 10.08 3.41 1.34
CA GLY A 89 9.43 4.71 1.13
C GLY A 89 8.25 4.96 2.10
N LEU A 90 7.57 3.91 2.56
CA LEU A 90 6.55 3.98 3.60
C LEU A 90 7.19 4.06 4.99
N SER A 91 8.23 3.25 5.25
CA SER A 91 8.94 3.22 6.53
C SER A 91 9.57 4.57 6.87
N ALA A 92 10.10 5.28 5.89
CA ALA A 92 10.61 6.65 6.05
C ALA A 92 9.53 7.66 6.50
N ARG A 93 8.25 7.31 6.36
CA ARG A 93 7.09 8.12 6.77
C ARG A 93 6.39 7.54 8.02
N GLY A 94 7.03 6.61 8.72
CA GLY A 94 6.49 5.98 9.92
C GLY A 94 5.38 4.95 9.64
N VAL A 95 5.22 4.51 8.39
CA VAL A 95 4.25 3.48 8.00
C VAL A 95 4.98 2.18 7.73
N HIS A 96 4.60 1.11 8.42
CA HIS A 96 5.23 -0.19 8.29
C HIS A 96 4.36 -1.15 7.50
N ALA A 97 4.95 -1.82 6.52
CA ALA A 97 4.32 -2.91 5.80
C ALA A 97 4.60 -4.25 6.50
N PHE A 98 3.58 -5.07 6.63
CA PHE A 98 3.68 -6.38 7.27
C PHE A 98 2.92 -7.45 6.50
N VAL A 99 3.46 -8.67 6.50
CA VAL A 99 2.83 -9.84 5.89
C VAL A 99 1.65 -10.27 6.75
N THR A 100 0.48 -10.41 6.15
CA THR A 100 -0.76 -10.84 6.82
C THR A 100 -1.15 -12.26 6.47
N GLY A 101 -0.64 -12.81 5.36
CA GLY A 101 -0.92 -14.18 4.96
C GLY A 101 -0.03 -14.66 3.83
N ILE A 102 0.25 -15.96 3.85
CA ILE A 102 0.91 -16.68 2.75
C ILE A 102 0.00 -17.84 2.35
N GLY A 103 -0.42 -17.84 1.10
CA GLY A 103 -1.25 -18.89 0.52
C GLY A 103 -0.51 -19.61 -0.61
N VAL A 104 -0.77 -20.89 -0.75
CA VAL A 104 -0.19 -21.73 -1.80
C VAL A 104 -1.31 -22.33 -2.63
N ASN A 105 -1.23 -22.19 -3.94
CA ASN A 105 -2.11 -22.90 -4.89
C ASN A 105 -1.29 -23.95 -5.65
N GLY A 106 -1.41 -25.20 -5.24
CA GLY A 106 -0.68 -26.32 -5.87
C GLY A 106 -1.11 -26.59 -7.30
N GLY A 107 -2.38 -26.32 -7.67
CA GLY A 107 -2.87 -26.54 -9.04
C GLY A 107 -2.29 -25.57 -10.06
N GLU A 108 -1.93 -24.36 -9.64
CA GLU A 108 -1.35 -23.32 -10.48
C GLU A 108 0.16 -23.12 -10.25
N ASN A 109 0.73 -23.84 -9.28
CA ASN A 109 2.10 -23.66 -8.79
C ASN A 109 2.40 -22.20 -8.43
N THR A 110 1.47 -21.57 -7.71
CA THR A 110 1.59 -20.16 -7.30
C THR A 110 1.67 -20.01 -5.79
N VAL A 111 2.51 -19.06 -5.37
CA VAL A 111 2.60 -18.57 -4.00
C VAL A 111 2.01 -17.16 -3.96
N ARG A 112 1.06 -16.94 -3.07
CA ARG A 112 0.41 -15.64 -2.86
C ARG A 112 0.80 -15.11 -1.49
N VAL A 113 1.25 -13.87 -1.44
CA VAL A 113 1.60 -13.20 -0.17
C VAL A 113 0.77 -11.95 -0.04
N SER A 114 0.01 -11.86 1.05
CA SER A 114 -0.77 -10.67 1.40
C SER A 114 0.07 -9.77 2.30
N VAL A 115 0.20 -8.51 1.90
CA VAL A 115 0.91 -7.47 2.68
C VAL A 115 -0.05 -6.34 2.98
N SER A 116 -0.05 -5.87 4.22
CA SER A 116 -0.86 -4.76 4.68
C SER A 116 0.00 -3.64 5.26
N ALA A 117 -0.51 -2.41 5.16
CA ALA A 117 0.05 -1.24 5.83
C ALA A 117 -1.06 -0.35 6.37
N ASP A 118 -0.86 0.18 7.59
CA ASP A 118 -1.78 1.10 8.24
C ASP A 118 -1.38 2.54 7.91
N LEU A 119 -2.26 3.28 7.24
CA LEU A 119 -2.04 4.68 6.89
C LEU A 119 -2.70 5.61 7.91
N SER A 120 -1.90 6.54 8.44
CA SER A 120 -2.44 7.70 9.16
C SER A 120 -2.91 8.76 8.17
N ILE A 121 -4.10 9.29 8.38
CA ILE A 121 -4.73 10.30 7.53
C ILE A 121 -4.56 11.69 8.16
N LEU A 122 -4.53 12.74 7.32
CA LEU A 122 -4.43 14.14 7.79
C LEU A 122 -5.65 14.57 8.63
N PHE A 123 -6.80 13.93 8.43
CA PHE A 123 -8.05 14.24 9.15
C PHE A 123 -8.54 13.03 9.95
N PRO A 124 -7.86 12.62 11.03
CA PRO A 124 -8.17 11.40 11.80
C PRO A 124 -9.54 11.46 12.47
N SER A 125 -10.10 12.66 12.66
CA SER A 125 -11.44 12.86 13.23
C SER A 125 -12.57 12.46 12.27
N VAL A 126 -12.29 12.40 10.96
CA VAL A 126 -13.28 12.08 9.91
C VAL A 126 -13.15 10.62 9.49
N VAL A 127 -11.91 10.14 9.32
CA VAL A 127 -11.63 8.75 8.97
C VAL A 127 -10.51 8.23 9.89
N PRO A 128 -10.79 7.30 10.80
CA PRO A 128 -9.86 6.95 11.86
C PRO A 128 -8.62 6.20 11.39
N ARG A 129 -8.72 5.33 10.41
CA ARG A 129 -7.59 4.55 9.83
C ARG A 129 -7.94 4.05 8.44
N VAL A 130 -6.94 3.98 7.56
CA VAL A 130 -7.04 3.27 6.27
C VAL A 130 -6.00 2.18 6.23
N VAL A 131 -6.47 0.93 6.10
CA VAL A 131 -5.61 -0.22 5.88
C VAL A 131 -5.53 -0.49 4.39
N VAL A 132 -4.33 -0.47 3.84
CA VAL A 132 -4.08 -0.87 2.46
C VAL A 132 -3.55 -2.28 2.46
N THR A 133 -4.26 -3.19 1.81
CA THR A 133 -3.81 -4.58 1.62
C THR A 133 -3.60 -4.86 0.14
N ARG A 134 -2.49 -5.51 -0.21
CA ARG A 134 -2.17 -5.97 -1.56
C ARG A 134 -1.67 -7.40 -1.53
N VAL A 135 -1.85 -8.09 -2.66
CA VAL A 135 -1.45 -9.48 -2.83
C VAL A 135 -0.43 -9.56 -3.95
N GLY A 136 0.77 -10.03 -3.62
CA GLY A 136 1.77 -10.43 -4.59
C GLY A 136 1.59 -11.90 -4.96
N VAL A 137 1.90 -12.25 -6.21
CA VAL A 137 1.80 -13.62 -6.71
C VAL A 137 3.09 -13.99 -7.43
N ALA A 138 3.74 -15.05 -6.98
CA ALA A 138 4.88 -15.66 -7.66
C ALA A 138 4.51 -17.05 -8.19
N LYS A 139 4.88 -17.34 -9.44
CA LYS A 139 4.67 -18.65 -10.07
C LYS A 139 5.98 -19.42 -10.13
N LEU A 140 5.99 -20.62 -9.57
CA LEU A 140 7.10 -21.54 -9.71
C LEU A 140 6.95 -22.32 -11.01
N ARG A 141 8.08 -22.47 -11.71
CA ARG A 141 8.16 -23.34 -12.90
C ARG A 141 9.10 -24.50 -12.57
N ALA A 142 8.66 -25.71 -12.87
CA ALA A 142 9.58 -26.83 -12.92
C ALA A 142 10.63 -26.58 -14.01
N LEU A 143 11.89 -26.90 -13.74
CA LEU A 143 12.91 -26.85 -14.76
C LEU A 143 12.56 -27.92 -15.79
N PRO A 144 12.66 -27.66 -17.12
CA PRO A 144 12.56 -28.71 -18.12
C PRO A 144 13.71 -29.69 -17.90
N GLU A 145 13.40 -30.97 -17.95
CA GLU A 145 14.41 -32.04 -17.96
C GLU A 145 15.31 -31.96 -19.21
#